data_038ac79ebe554e094e1fd9f02ba31c18
#
_entry.id   038ac79ebe554e094e1fd9f02ba31c18
#
_cell.length_a   1.000
_cell.length_b   1.000
_cell.length_c   1.000
_cell.angle_alpha   90.00
_cell.angle_beta   90.00
_cell.angle_gamma   90.00
#
_symmetry.space_group_name_H-M   'P 1'
#
loop_
_entity.id
_entity.type
_entity.pdbx_description
1 polymer ?
#
loop_
_entity_poly.entity_id
_entity_poly.type
_entity_poly.pdbx_seq_one_letter_code
_entity_poly.pdbx_strand_id
1 'polypeptide(L)'
;MPLNAIGGGKTFPKDETFPRDEAAPQAASPQFDRRTRQLIEAPITPTLLRLAAPNVLVMVVQASVGLIETYFVGKLGTDALAGVALVFPALMLMQMMSAGAMGGGISSAIARALGAGRRADADALALHALAIAVVFGLAFTAGVLAGGPWLYGAMGGTGASLAAALTYSNVIFASAVLLWLFNSLANVIRGTGNMAVPAVVTCIGAAALIPLSPCLIFGWGPFPRLGIAGGAVAVIAFYAVGSLALVSYLCSSRSLIRLSLREFVFRWTLFREILRVGAVAALITVGTNVTIAVATGLIGQFGPAAIAGYGTGSRIEYLLIPLVFGLGGPLVAIVGTNIGAGERVRALRAAWIGAAIAAGLCEIIGLLAAAFPHAWLSLFDENAAMLDAGARYLRVVGPFYGLFGLGMALYFASQGAGRLAWPLIANLTRLVIAAVGGSLALRLSGDLTSVFVALAVALATFGLINAVAVAAGAWFGPARLRWSPRVRGKDEMRIAHEAPSAY
;
A
#
# COMPACT_ATOMS: atom_id res chain seq x y z
N MET A 1 -1.73 23.40 -93.99
CA MET A 1 -2.45 24.66 -94.01
C MET A 1 -2.87 24.99 -92.62
N PRO A 2 -2.96 26.24 -92.29
CA PRO A 2 -2.26 26.79 -91.14
C PRO A 2 -3.25 27.40 -90.06
N LEU A 3 -2.64 27.95 -89.05
CA LEU A 3 -2.99 29.16 -88.29
C LEU A 3 -3.94 29.03 -87.10
N ASN A 4 -3.68 29.56 -86.06
CA ASN A 4 -3.32 30.83 -85.45
C ASN A 4 -3.92 30.84 -84.05
N ALA A 5 -3.08 30.96 -83.03
CA ALA A 5 -2.97 32.16 -82.21
C ALA A 5 -4.29 32.69 -81.57
N ILE A 6 -4.34 32.75 -80.30
CA ILE A 6 -4.65 33.98 -79.56
C ILE A 6 -4.09 33.78 -78.09
N GLY A 7 -3.24 34.71 -77.74
CA GLY A 7 -2.71 34.86 -76.38
C GLY A 7 -3.73 35.49 -75.44
N GLY A 8 -3.58 35.19 -74.20
CA GLY A 8 -4.33 35.83 -73.14
C GLY A 8 -3.52 35.71 -71.87
N GLY A 9 -2.53 36.62 -71.73
CA GLY A 9 -1.82 36.79 -70.47
C GLY A 9 -2.74 37.20 -69.35
N LYS A 10 -2.91 36.38 -68.38
CA LYS A 10 -3.48 36.80 -67.10
C LYS A 10 -2.30 37.01 -66.12
N THR A 11 -1.99 38.29 -65.94
CA THR A 11 -1.15 38.78 -64.84
C THR A 11 -1.80 38.38 -63.53
N PHE A 12 -1.08 37.52 -62.72
CA PHE A 12 -1.44 37.28 -61.36
C PHE A 12 -1.07 38.51 -60.52
N PRO A 13 -1.94 38.98 -59.62
CA PRO A 13 -1.59 40.05 -58.70
C PRO A 13 -0.59 39.49 -57.68
N LYS A 14 0.58 40.10 -57.62
CA LYS A 14 1.49 40.05 -56.46
C LYS A 14 0.83 40.91 -55.41
N ASP A 15 0.63 40.30 -54.22
CA ASP A 15 0.33 40.83 -52.90
C ASP A 15 -0.96 40.23 -52.30
N GLU A 16 -0.90 38.93 -52.02
CA GLU A 16 -1.67 38.40 -50.92
C GLU A 16 -0.64 38.03 -49.82
N THR A 17 -0.50 38.95 -48.86
CA THR A 17 0.13 38.67 -47.55
C THR A 17 -0.71 37.62 -46.87
N PHE A 18 -0.28 36.37 -46.89
CA PHE A 18 -0.81 35.31 -46.02
C PHE A 18 -0.77 35.81 -44.57
N PRO A 19 -1.88 35.76 -43.83
CA PRO A 19 -1.82 36.04 -42.41
C PRO A 19 -0.80 35.11 -41.78
N ARG A 20 0.18 35.71 -41.12
CA ARG A 20 1.14 34.95 -40.27
C ARG A 20 0.29 34.09 -39.35
N ASP A 21 0.50 32.78 -39.41
CA ASP A 21 -0.02 31.84 -38.44
C ASP A 21 0.12 32.46 -37.04
N GLU A 22 -0.99 32.86 -36.47
CA GLU A 22 -1.07 33.16 -35.04
C GLU A 22 -0.59 31.89 -34.35
N ALA A 23 0.61 31.94 -33.77
CA ALA A 23 1.18 30.86 -33.00
C ALA A 23 0.12 30.41 -32.00
N ALA A 24 -0.38 29.19 -32.19
CA ALA A 24 -1.34 28.58 -31.28
C ALA A 24 -0.86 28.82 -29.84
N PRO A 25 -1.70 29.28 -28.92
CA PRO A 25 -1.30 29.63 -27.58
C PRO A 25 -0.54 28.42 -26.99
N GLN A 26 0.75 28.61 -26.74
CA GLN A 26 1.57 27.60 -26.05
C GLN A 26 0.83 27.26 -24.77
N ALA A 27 0.30 26.03 -24.69
CA ALA A 27 -0.37 25.54 -23.50
C ALA A 27 0.57 25.80 -22.32
N ALA A 28 0.15 26.71 -21.43
CA ALA A 28 0.92 27.09 -20.27
C ALA A 28 1.36 25.81 -19.54
N SER A 29 2.67 25.62 -19.36
CA SER A 29 3.20 24.47 -18.64
C SER A 29 2.50 24.38 -17.28
N PRO A 30 1.97 23.20 -16.88
CA PRO A 30 1.22 23.06 -15.64
C PRO A 30 2.06 23.57 -14.48
N GLN A 31 1.55 24.59 -13.77
CA GLN A 31 2.21 25.11 -12.58
C GLN A 31 2.08 24.09 -11.45
N PHE A 32 3.09 23.26 -11.28
CA PHE A 32 3.14 22.29 -10.19
C PHE A 32 3.41 22.97 -8.86
N ASP A 33 2.69 22.56 -7.83
CA ASP A 33 3.00 22.91 -6.44
C ASP A 33 4.40 22.39 -6.05
N ARG A 34 5.02 23.03 -5.05
CA ARG A 34 6.37 22.71 -4.58
C ARG A 34 6.56 21.22 -4.26
N ARG A 35 5.57 20.56 -3.63
CA ARG A 35 5.65 19.13 -3.31
C ARG A 35 5.57 18.26 -4.53
N THR A 36 4.62 18.50 -5.41
CA THR A 36 4.49 17.79 -6.69
C THR A 36 5.77 17.91 -7.51
N ARG A 37 6.34 19.13 -7.57
CA ARG A 37 7.62 19.38 -8.25
C ARG A 37 8.76 18.57 -7.62
N GLN A 38 8.84 18.49 -6.28
CA GLN A 38 9.85 17.66 -5.60
C GLN A 38 9.73 16.17 -5.98
N LEU A 39 8.53 15.63 -6.11
CA LEU A 39 8.32 14.24 -6.53
C LEU A 39 8.73 14.00 -7.98
N ILE A 40 8.62 15.03 -8.83
CA ILE A 40 8.96 14.94 -10.27
C ILE A 40 10.43 15.22 -10.54
N GLU A 41 11.07 16.14 -9.82
CA GLU A 41 12.40 16.67 -10.18
C GLU A 41 13.52 16.26 -9.20
N ALA A 42 13.22 16.10 -7.89
CA ALA A 42 14.26 15.84 -6.88
C ALA A 42 14.92 14.45 -7.03
N PRO A 43 16.16 14.24 -6.55
CA PRO A 43 16.82 12.92 -6.58
C PRO A 43 15.93 11.85 -5.94
N ILE A 44 15.76 10.70 -6.62
CA ILE A 44 14.76 9.68 -6.26
C ILE A 44 15.09 9.04 -4.92
N THR A 45 16.32 8.54 -4.74
CA THR A 45 16.71 7.78 -3.55
C THR A 45 16.55 8.58 -2.25
N PRO A 46 17.13 9.80 -2.10
CA PRO A 46 16.95 10.56 -0.88
C PRO A 46 15.50 11.00 -0.66
N THR A 47 14.75 11.29 -1.72
CA THR A 47 13.32 11.60 -1.62
C THR A 47 12.53 10.42 -1.11
N LEU A 48 12.76 9.21 -1.67
CA LEU A 48 12.09 7.99 -1.24
C LEU A 48 12.38 7.68 0.23
N LEU A 49 13.66 7.70 0.64
CA LEU A 49 14.05 7.41 2.03
C LEU A 49 13.50 8.44 3.02
N ARG A 50 13.53 9.73 2.67
CA ARG A 50 12.95 10.79 3.50
C ARG A 50 11.45 10.64 3.70
N LEU A 51 10.73 10.19 2.68
CA LEU A 51 9.29 9.93 2.77
C LEU A 51 8.99 8.59 3.46
N ALA A 52 9.87 7.62 3.35
CA ALA A 52 9.71 6.31 3.99
C ALA A 52 9.90 6.38 5.50
N ALA A 53 10.84 7.16 5.99
CA ALA A 53 11.17 7.23 7.42
C ALA A 53 9.94 7.48 8.34
N PRO A 54 9.10 8.53 8.12
CA PRO A 54 7.91 8.73 8.95
C PRO A 54 6.88 7.60 8.79
N ASN A 55 6.82 6.95 7.64
CA ASN A 55 5.87 5.86 7.39
C ASN A 55 6.31 4.56 8.08
N VAL A 56 7.61 4.26 8.10
CA VAL A 56 8.19 3.15 8.89
C VAL A 56 7.94 3.38 10.38
N LEU A 57 8.17 4.61 10.87
CA LEU A 57 7.89 4.96 12.27
C LEU A 57 6.43 4.67 12.65
N VAL A 58 5.48 5.03 11.79
CA VAL A 58 4.05 4.71 12.00
C VAL A 58 3.82 3.21 12.15
N MET A 59 4.45 2.39 11.30
CA MET A 59 4.28 0.94 11.35
C MET A 59 4.82 0.36 12.66
N VAL A 60 5.99 0.84 13.11
CA VAL A 60 6.60 0.42 14.39
C VAL A 60 5.71 0.84 15.56
N VAL A 61 5.24 2.09 15.57
CA VAL A 61 4.35 2.60 16.62
C VAL A 61 3.05 1.81 16.68
N GLN A 62 2.42 1.52 15.55
CA GLN A 62 1.19 0.72 15.50
C GLN A 62 1.39 -0.70 16.03
N ALA A 63 2.50 -1.36 15.67
CA ALA A 63 2.83 -2.67 16.20
C ALA A 63 3.04 -2.64 17.72
N SER A 64 3.73 -1.62 18.23
CA SER A 64 3.96 -1.44 19.67
C SER A 64 2.66 -1.20 20.44
N VAL A 65 1.74 -0.37 19.91
CA VAL A 65 0.42 -0.13 20.50
C VAL A 65 -0.37 -1.44 20.60
N GLY A 66 -0.40 -2.25 19.54
CA GLY A 66 -1.11 -3.54 19.56
C GLY A 66 -0.59 -4.49 20.62
N LEU A 67 0.73 -4.53 20.86
CA LEU A 67 1.35 -5.34 21.92
C LEU A 67 0.97 -4.82 23.31
N ILE A 68 1.01 -3.50 23.51
CA ILE A 68 0.68 -2.85 24.80
C ILE A 68 -0.80 -3.07 25.13
N GLU A 69 -1.71 -2.92 24.15
CA GLU A 69 -3.13 -3.19 24.35
C GLU A 69 -3.40 -4.65 24.72
N THR A 70 -2.77 -5.58 24.02
CA THR A 70 -2.86 -7.01 24.32
C THR A 70 -2.41 -7.30 25.76
N TYR A 71 -1.35 -6.65 26.23
CA TYR A 71 -0.88 -6.75 27.62
C TYR A 71 -1.93 -6.28 28.63
N PHE A 72 -2.57 -5.11 28.40
CA PHE A 72 -3.60 -4.62 29.32
C PHE A 72 -4.86 -5.48 29.31
N VAL A 73 -5.29 -5.96 28.15
CA VAL A 73 -6.41 -6.89 28.04
C VAL A 73 -6.09 -8.22 28.74
N GLY A 74 -4.87 -8.72 28.64
CA GLY A 74 -4.42 -9.93 29.32
C GLY A 74 -4.59 -9.87 30.84
N LYS A 75 -4.47 -8.66 31.44
CA LYS A 75 -4.71 -8.48 32.90
C LYS A 75 -6.19 -8.59 33.31
N LEU A 76 -7.13 -8.58 32.37
CA LEU A 76 -8.54 -8.86 32.62
C LEU A 76 -8.86 -10.34 32.75
N GLY A 77 -7.92 -11.21 32.38
CA GLY A 77 -8.04 -12.66 32.46
C GLY A 77 -8.02 -13.34 31.08
N THR A 78 -7.93 -14.68 31.12
CA THR A 78 -7.75 -15.53 29.94
C THR A 78 -8.91 -15.42 28.96
N ASP A 79 -10.16 -15.33 29.47
CA ASP A 79 -11.35 -15.23 28.61
C ASP A 79 -11.38 -13.92 27.81
N ALA A 80 -10.96 -12.82 28.43
CA ALA A 80 -10.87 -11.51 27.76
C ALA A 80 -9.81 -11.54 26.65
N LEU A 81 -8.64 -12.14 26.96
CA LEU A 81 -7.56 -12.29 25.99
C LEU A 81 -7.97 -13.18 24.81
N ALA A 82 -8.61 -14.33 25.09
CA ALA A 82 -9.17 -15.21 24.08
C ALA A 82 -10.24 -14.50 23.22
N GLY A 83 -11.10 -13.68 23.85
CA GLY A 83 -12.10 -12.89 23.17
C GLY A 83 -11.48 -11.91 22.16
N VAL A 84 -10.45 -11.13 22.54
CA VAL A 84 -9.75 -10.24 21.62
C VAL A 84 -9.02 -11.01 20.52
N ALA A 85 -8.44 -12.16 20.82
CA ALA A 85 -7.79 -13.01 19.84
C ALA A 85 -8.75 -13.50 18.75
N LEU A 86 -10.01 -13.80 19.10
CA LEU A 86 -11.05 -14.16 18.13
C LEU A 86 -11.46 -12.99 17.23
N VAL A 87 -11.44 -11.75 17.73
CA VAL A 87 -11.79 -10.56 16.97
C VAL A 87 -10.65 -10.06 16.06
N PHE A 88 -9.41 -10.35 16.45
CA PHE A 88 -8.21 -9.84 15.79
C PHE A 88 -8.15 -10.10 14.26
N PRO A 89 -8.49 -11.28 13.70
CA PRO A 89 -8.47 -11.50 12.25
C PRO A 89 -9.43 -10.60 11.49
N ALA A 90 -10.64 -10.38 12.00
CA ALA A 90 -11.62 -9.49 11.39
C ALA A 90 -11.16 -8.02 11.42
N LEU A 91 -10.54 -7.61 12.53
CA LEU A 91 -9.96 -6.27 12.69
C LEU A 91 -8.79 -6.05 11.73
N MET A 92 -7.88 -7.03 11.62
CA MET A 92 -6.75 -6.98 10.69
C MET A 92 -7.21 -6.94 9.22
N LEU A 93 -8.22 -7.73 8.86
CA LEU A 93 -8.80 -7.69 7.52
C LEU A 93 -9.33 -6.29 7.21
N MET A 94 -10.11 -5.70 8.10
CA MET A 94 -10.64 -4.35 7.95
C MET A 94 -9.52 -3.31 7.83
N GLN A 95 -8.47 -3.42 8.64
CA GLN A 95 -7.31 -2.52 8.61
C GLN A 95 -6.55 -2.65 7.27
N MET A 96 -6.27 -3.86 6.81
CA MET A 96 -5.57 -4.09 5.55
C MET A 96 -6.38 -3.64 4.33
N MET A 97 -7.69 -3.82 4.36
CA MET A 97 -8.58 -3.35 3.29
C MET A 97 -8.68 -1.83 3.25
N SER A 98 -8.83 -1.16 4.41
CA SER A 98 -9.00 0.30 4.46
C SER A 98 -7.68 1.05 4.21
N ALA A 99 -6.58 0.68 4.89
CA ALA A 99 -5.31 1.38 4.79
C ALA A 99 -4.47 0.96 3.56
N GLY A 100 -4.41 -0.35 3.28
CA GLY A 100 -3.56 -0.92 2.24
C GLY A 100 -4.23 -0.94 0.87
N ALA A 101 -5.34 -1.67 0.74
CA ALA A 101 -5.97 -1.90 -0.54
C ALA A 101 -6.68 -0.64 -1.06
N MET A 102 -7.71 -0.22 -0.37
CA MET A 102 -8.51 0.94 -0.77
C MET A 102 -7.72 2.24 -0.60
N GLY A 103 -6.97 2.35 0.50
CA GLY A 103 -6.10 3.49 0.76
C GLY A 103 -5.03 3.69 -0.32
N GLY A 104 -4.42 2.61 -0.80
CA GLY A 104 -3.48 2.66 -1.92
C GLY A 104 -4.15 3.10 -3.22
N GLY A 105 -5.40 2.67 -3.47
CA GLY A 105 -6.21 3.15 -4.58
C GLY A 105 -6.46 4.66 -4.53
N ILE A 106 -6.81 5.18 -3.34
CA ILE A 106 -7.02 6.61 -3.07
C ILE A 106 -5.72 7.39 -3.32
N SER A 107 -4.63 7.00 -2.66
CA SER A 107 -3.32 7.68 -2.80
C SER A 107 -2.85 7.69 -4.25
N SER A 108 -3.00 6.58 -4.96
CA SER A 108 -2.62 6.42 -6.35
C SER A 108 -3.44 7.32 -7.29
N ALA A 109 -4.76 7.39 -7.13
CA ALA A 109 -5.63 8.24 -7.95
C ALA A 109 -5.29 9.73 -7.75
N ILE A 110 -5.13 10.17 -6.50
CA ILE A 110 -4.77 11.55 -6.16
C ILE A 110 -3.37 11.90 -6.70
N ALA A 111 -2.37 11.02 -6.49
CA ALA A 111 -1.03 11.25 -6.99
C ALA A 111 -0.99 11.42 -8.52
N ARG A 112 -1.73 10.57 -9.26
CA ARG A 112 -1.84 10.70 -10.71
C ARG A 112 -2.56 11.98 -11.14
N ALA A 113 -3.63 12.37 -10.44
CA ALA A 113 -4.37 13.60 -10.75
C ALA A 113 -3.49 14.84 -10.54
N LEU A 114 -2.76 14.90 -9.41
CA LEU A 114 -1.83 16.02 -9.13
C LEU A 114 -0.65 16.05 -10.11
N GLY A 115 -0.09 14.87 -10.44
CA GLY A 115 0.97 14.77 -11.45
C GLY A 115 0.52 15.22 -12.85
N ALA A 116 -0.76 15.02 -13.19
CA ALA A 116 -1.35 15.48 -14.42
C ALA A 116 -1.77 16.97 -14.40
N GLY A 117 -1.55 17.68 -13.30
CA GLY A 117 -1.99 19.08 -13.13
C GLY A 117 -3.50 19.24 -12.88
N ARG A 118 -4.26 18.16 -12.75
CA ARG A 118 -5.73 18.14 -12.58
C ARG A 118 -6.12 18.28 -11.10
N ARG A 119 -5.87 19.45 -10.52
CA ARG A 119 -6.10 19.71 -9.11
C ARG A 119 -7.57 19.56 -8.71
N ALA A 120 -8.50 20.06 -9.51
CA ALA A 120 -9.94 19.93 -9.26
C ALA A 120 -10.40 18.45 -9.21
N ASP A 121 -9.79 17.57 -10.02
CA ASP A 121 -10.06 16.14 -9.92
C ASP A 121 -9.48 15.54 -8.65
N ALA A 122 -8.31 15.99 -8.20
CA ALA A 122 -7.74 15.54 -6.94
C ALA A 122 -8.60 15.93 -5.73
N ASP A 123 -9.16 17.14 -5.71
CA ASP A 123 -10.11 17.59 -4.67
C ASP A 123 -11.39 16.74 -4.70
N ALA A 124 -11.95 16.50 -5.89
CA ALA A 124 -13.11 15.63 -6.04
C ALA A 124 -12.82 14.16 -5.65
N LEU A 125 -11.65 13.61 -5.98
CA LEU A 125 -11.23 12.26 -5.57
C LEU A 125 -11.18 12.12 -4.06
N ALA A 126 -10.77 13.17 -3.33
CA ALA A 126 -10.77 13.16 -1.86
C ALA A 126 -12.19 13.00 -1.30
N LEU A 127 -13.19 13.67 -1.88
CA LEU A 127 -14.60 13.53 -1.47
C LEU A 127 -15.15 12.14 -1.81
N HIS A 128 -14.81 11.60 -2.99
CA HIS A 128 -15.18 10.21 -3.34
C HIS A 128 -14.53 9.19 -2.40
N ALA A 129 -13.30 9.45 -1.94
CA ALA A 129 -12.63 8.60 -0.95
C ALA A 129 -13.38 8.58 0.39
N LEU A 130 -13.94 9.73 0.83
CA LEU A 130 -14.77 9.78 2.03
C LEU A 130 -16.09 9.02 1.85
N ALA A 131 -16.74 9.13 0.68
CA ALA A 131 -17.94 8.35 0.38
C ALA A 131 -17.65 6.84 0.42
N ILE A 132 -16.54 6.40 -0.18
CA ILE A 132 -16.07 5.01 -0.11
C ILE A 132 -15.85 4.58 1.35
N ALA A 133 -15.21 5.42 2.17
CA ALA A 133 -14.95 5.12 3.57
C ALA A 133 -16.24 4.90 4.37
N VAL A 134 -17.26 5.73 4.14
CA VAL A 134 -18.57 5.57 4.79
C VAL A 134 -19.26 4.28 4.34
N VAL A 135 -19.32 4.02 3.03
CA VAL A 135 -20.00 2.83 2.49
C VAL A 135 -19.34 1.55 3.00
N PHE A 136 -18.02 1.42 2.89
CA PHE A 136 -17.31 0.23 3.35
C PHE A 136 -17.29 0.13 4.88
N GLY A 137 -17.18 1.25 5.60
CA GLY A 137 -17.29 1.26 7.05
C GLY A 137 -18.64 0.75 7.52
N LEU A 138 -19.75 1.20 6.92
CA LEU A 138 -21.09 0.71 7.20
C LEU A 138 -21.26 -0.77 6.83
N ALA A 139 -20.68 -1.20 5.71
CA ALA A 139 -20.71 -2.60 5.30
C ALA A 139 -20.00 -3.52 6.31
N PHE A 140 -18.82 -3.10 6.83
CA PHE A 140 -18.14 -3.83 7.92
C PHE A 140 -18.95 -3.81 9.22
N THR A 141 -19.53 -2.67 9.59
CA THR A 141 -20.42 -2.57 10.76
C THR A 141 -21.55 -3.57 10.63
N ALA A 142 -22.32 -3.52 9.54
CA ALA A 142 -23.46 -4.41 9.33
C ALA A 142 -23.04 -5.89 9.28
N GLY A 143 -21.97 -6.21 8.54
CA GLY A 143 -21.51 -7.58 8.38
C GLY A 143 -21.04 -8.21 9.69
N VAL A 144 -20.27 -7.47 10.50
CA VAL A 144 -19.72 -8.02 11.74
C VAL A 144 -20.75 -8.01 12.86
N LEU A 145 -21.61 -6.99 12.98
CA LEU A 145 -22.67 -6.99 13.99
C LEU A 145 -23.69 -8.10 13.75
N ALA A 146 -24.03 -8.37 12.48
CA ALA A 146 -24.97 -9.45 12.13
C ALA A 146 -24.32 -10.83 12.16
N GLY A 147 -23.09 -10.96 11.66
CA GLY A 147 -22.39 -12.23 11.49
C GLY A 147 -21.45 -12.62 12.62
N GLY A 148 -21.17 -11.72 13.56
CA GLY A 148 -20.18 -11.92 14.63
C GLY A 148 -20.41 -13.17 15.48
N PRO A 149 -21.63 -13.43 15.99
CA PRO A 149 -21.88 -14.63 16.78
C PRO A 149 -21.54 -15.93 16.05
N TRP A 150 -21.92 -16.02 14.76
CA TRP A 150 -21.59 -17.16 13.93
C TRP A 150 -20.09 -17.23 13.62
N LEU A 151 -19.46 -16.10 13.26
CA LEU A 151 -18.04 -16.02 12.90
C LEU A 151 -17.15 -16.47 14.07
N TYR A 152 -17.36 -15.86 15.25
CA TYR A 152 -16.52 -16.17 16.41
C TYR A 152 -16.83 -17.55 17.00
N GLY A 153 -18.10 -18.00 16.92
CA GLY A 153 -18.46 -19.38 17.28
C GLY A 153 -17.79 -20.41 16.38
N ALA A 154 -17.76 -20.19 15.05
CA ALA A 154 -17.08 -21.05 14.10
C ALA A 154 -15.54 -21.07 14.29
N MET A 155 -14.97 -20.00 14.88
CA MET A 155 -13.55 -19.92 15.26
C MET A 155 -13.24 -20.58 16.60
N GLY A 156 -14.21 -21.22 17.25
CA GLY A 156 -14.04 -21.94 18.50
C GLY A 156 -14.35 -21.10 19.76
N GLY A 157 -14.94 -19.93 19.62
CA GLY A 157 -15.41 -19.10 20.75
C GLY A 157 -16.60 -19.74 21.45
N THR A 158 -16.51 -19.95 22.77
CA THR A 158 -17.57 -20.54 23.59
C THR A 158 -17.68 -19.79 24.93
N GLY A 159 -18.84 -19.82 25.56
CA GLY A 159 -19.05 -19.30 26.92
C GLY A 159 -18.53 -17.88 27.11
N ALA A 160 -17.67 -17.67 28.12
CA ALA A 160 -17.13 -16.36 28.49
C ALA A 160 -16.23 -15.73 27.41
N SER A 161 -15.45 -16.54 26.68
CA SER A 161 -14.58 -16.04 25.59
C SER A 161 -15.39 -15.50 24.42
N LEU A 162 -16.49 -16.14 24.03
CA LEU A 162 -17.42 -15.64 23.00
C LEU A 162 -18.11 -14.35 23.46
N ALA A 163 -18.57 -14.29 24.72
CA ALA A 163 -19.19 -13.10 25.28
C ALA A 163 -18.20 -11.90 25.29
N ALA A 164 -16.95 -12.15 25.67
CA ALA A 164 -15.89 -11.14 25.62
C ALA A 164 -15.58 -10.69 24.17
N ALA A 165 -15.51 -11.63 23.22
CA ALA A 165 -15.33 -11.33 21.81
C ALA A 165 -16.46 -10.44 21.28
N LEU A 166 -17.70 -10.78 21.54
CA LEU A 166 -18.87 -10.00 21.10
C LEU A 166 -18.91 -8.61 21.76
N THR A 167 -18.60 -8.52 23.06
CA THR A 167 -18.54 -7.23 23.75
C THR A 167 -17.51 -6.30 23.11
N TYR A 168 -16.29 -6.77 22.88
CA TYR A 168 -15.23 -5.98 22.24
C TYR A 168 -15.56 -5.65 20.78
N SER A 169 -15.98 -6.67 20.02
CA SER A 169 -16.28 -6.57 18.59
C SER A 169 -17.43 -5.61 18.31
N ASN A 170 -18.53 -5.73 19.04
CA ASN A 170 -19.70 -4.88 18.82
C ASN A 170 -19.37 -3.40 19.01
N VAL A 171 -18.55 -3.06 20.02
CA VAL A 171 -18.12 -1.69 20.27
C VAL A 171 -17.23 -1.20 19.12
N ILE A 172 -16.18 -1.96 18.76
CA ILE A 172 -15.21 -1.49 17.78
C ILE A 172 -15.78 -1.44 16.36
N PHE A 173 -16.57 -2.43 15.95
CA PHE A 173 -17.17 -2.47 14.62
C PHE A 173 -18.38 -1.56 14.45
N ALA A 174 -19.11 -1.20 15.53
CA ALA A 174 -20.10 -0.13 15.46
C ALA A 174 -19.51 1.20 14.99
N SER A 175 -18.23 1.41 15.23
CA SER A 175 -17.49 2.59 14.81
C SER A 175 -16.53 2.35 13.61
N ALA A 176 -16.71 1.27 12.86
CA ALA A 176 -15.83 0.93 11.73
C ALA A 176 -15.71 2.07 10.71
N VAL A 177 -16.77 2.89 10.56
CA VAL A 177 -16.74 4.10 9.72
C VAL A 177 -15.61 5.04 10.12
N LEU A 178 -15.34 5.23 11.42
CA LEU A 178 -14.25 6.12 11.87
C LEU A 178 -12.87 5.61 11.47
N LEU A 179 -12.64 4.29 11.57
CA LEU A 179 -11.40 3.66 11.12
C LEU A 179 -11.22 3.85 9.60
N TRP A 180 -12.27 3.61 8.83
CA TRP A 180 -12.25 3.81 7.38
C TRP A 180 -12.02 5.27 6.99
N LEU A 181 -12.66 6.22 7.68
CA LEU A 181 -12.46 7.66 7.48
C LEU A 181 -11.01 8.05 7.79
N PHE A 182 -10.47 7.65 8.94
CA PHE A 182 -9.10 7.93 9.32
C PHE A 182 -8.10 7.45 8.26
N ASN A 183 -8.20 6.18 7.85
CA ASN A 183 -7.32 5.59 6.86
C ASN A 183 -7.48 6.26 5.48
N SER A 184 -8.70 6.59 5.06
CA SER A 184 -8.96 7.29 3.81
C SER A 184 -8.39 8.70 3.81
N LEU A 185 -8.62 9.49 4.87
CA LEU A 185 -8.06 10.84 5.05
C LEU A 185 -6.53 10.81 5.06
N ALA A 186 -5.94 9.86 5.78
CA ALA A 186 -4.49 9.67 5.80
C ALA A 186 -3.95 9.36 4.40
N ASN A 187 -4.64 8.52 3.63
CA ASN A 187 -4.22 8.17 2.27
C ASN A 187 -4.47 9.28 1.24
N VAL A 188 -5.50 10.12 1.43
CA VAL A 188 -5.66 11.37 0.67
C VAL A 188 -4.42 12.25 0.84
N ILE A 189 -3.96 12.45 2.07
CA ILE A 189 -2.78 13.26 2.37
C ILE A 189 -1.51 12.60 1.83
N ARG A 190 -1.34 11.28 2.00
CA ARG A 190 -0.21 10.52 1.44
C ARG A 190 -0.13 10.63 -0.08
N GLY A 191 -1.26 10.63 -0.77
CA GLY A 191 -1.35 10.82 -2.22
C GLY A 191 -0.78 12.16 -2.70
N THR A 192 -0.73 13.17 -1.83
CA THR A 192 -0.04 14.46 -2.12
C THR A 192 1.48 14.42 -1.91
N GLY A 193 2.06 13.28 -1.54
CA GLY A 193 3.46 13.14 -1.14
C GLY A 193 3.75 13.58 0.29
N ASN A 194 2.74 13.89 1.11
CA ASN A 194 2.92 14.26 2.50
C ASN A 194 2.75 13.05 3.41
N MET A 195 3.86 12.42 3.79
CA MET A 195 3.86 11.29 4.73
C MET A 195 3.92 11.75 6.19
N ALA A 196 4.41 12.98 6.43
CA ALA A 196 4.68 13.47 7.78
C ALA A 196 3.40 13.75 8.58
N VAL A 197 2.39 14.38 7.97
CA VAL A 197 1.14 14.74 8.69
C VAL A 197 0.41 13.50 9.19
N PRO A 198 0.11 12.47 8.37
CA PRO A 198 -0.48 11.24 8.89
C PRO A 198 0.39 10.57 9.95
N ALA A 199 1.72 10.61 9.80
CA ALA A 199 2.63 10.02 10.78
C ALA A 199 2.57 10.74 12.13
N VAL A 200 2.62 12.07 12.14
CA VAL A 200 2.53 12.86 13.38
C VAL A 200 1.20 12.62 14.08
N VAL A 201 0.08 12.65 13.35
CA VAL A 201 -1.25 12.41 13.94
C VAL A 201 -1.33 11.00 14.53
N THR A 202 -0.82 9.98 13.82
CA THR A 202 -0.80 8.61 14.32
C THR A 202 0.09 8.47 15.55
N CYS A 203 1.30 9.04 15.56
CA CYS A 203 2.22 8.93 16.69
C CYS A 203 1.69 9.65 17.94
N ILE A 204 1.14 10.87 17.78
CA ILE A 204 0.54 11.60 18.90
C ILE A 204 -0.70 10.85 19.43
N GLY A 205 -1.55 10.37 18.51
CA GLY A 205 -2.72 9.59 18.90
C GLY A 205 -2.36 8.28 19.62
N ALA A 206 -1.31 7.58 19.17
CA ALA A 206 -0.78 6.39 19.84
C ALA A 206 -0.23 6.71 21.23
N ALA A 207 0.53 7.81 21.37
CA ALA A 207 1.03 8.26 22.66
C ALA A 207 -0.09 8.61 23.66
N ALA A 208 -1.24 9.11 23.16
CA ALA A 208 -2.42 9.35 23.97
C ALA A 208 -3.21 8.07 24.29
N LEU A 209 -3.25 7.11 23.32
CA LEU A 209 -3.98 5.85 23.46
C LEU A 209 -3.36 4.94 24.55
N ILE A 210 -2.02 4.91 24.64
CA ILE A 210 -1.30 4.06 25.61
C ILE A 210 -1.76 4.32 27.07
N PRO A 211 -1.86 5.55 27.60
CA PRO A 211 -2.41 5.80 28.93
C PRO A 211 -3.94 5.76 28.96
N LEU A 212 -4.64 6.14 27.90
CA LEU A 212 -6.10 6.18 27.87
C LEU A 212 -6.71 4.78 27.95
N SER A 213 -6.11 3.80 27.27
CA SER A 213 -6.62 2.42 27.24
C SER A 213 -6.71 1.80 28.65
N PRO A 214 -5.65 1.76 29.49
CA PRO A 214 -5.75 1.24 30.85
C PRO A 214 -6.67 2.10 31.76
N CYS A 215 -6.74 3.42 31.58
CA CYS A 215 -7.68 4.26 32.32
C CYS A 215 -9.13 3.82 32.08
N LEU A 216 -9.52 3.53 30.85
CA LEU A 216 -10.88 3.07 30.51
C LEU A 216 -11.10 1.58 30.83
N ILE A 217 -10.06 0.74 30.73
CA ILE A 217 -10.16 -0.70 31.06
C ILE A 217 -10.36 -0.88 32.57
N PHE A 218 -9.52 -0.24 33.39
CA PHE A 218 -9.47 -0.48 34.84
C PHE A 218 -10.24 0.56 35.66
N GLY A 219 -10.64 1.68 35.05
CA GLY A 219 -11.34 2.78 35.74
C GLY A 219 -10.38 3.62 36.60
N TRP A 220 -9.18 3.94 36.06
CA TRP A 220 -8.23 4.79 36.78
C TRP A 220 -8.58 6.27 36.68
N GLY A 221 -8.48 6.98 37.81
CA GLY A 221 -8.82 8.40 37.88
C GLY A 221 -10.32 8.66 37.69
N PRO A 222 -10.73 9.64 36.89
CA PRO A 222 -12.15 10.01 36.70
C PRO A 222 -12.88 9.10 35.68
N PHE A 223 -12.23 8.08 35.16
CA PHE A 223 -12.79 7.24 34.10
C PHE A 223 -13.60 6.06 34.64
N PRO A 224 -14.75 5.70 34.01
CA PRO A 224 -15.51 4.52 34.37
C PRO A 224 -14.75 3.24 34.04
N ARG A 225 -14.91 2.21 34.88
CA ARG A 225 -14.37 0.89 34.61
C ARG A 225 -15.20 0.16 33.53
N LEU A 226 -14.74 0.15 32.28
CA LEU A 226 -15.46 -0.45 31.16
C LEU A 226 -14.97 -1.88 30.82
N GLY A 227 -13.94 -2.39 31.53
CA GLY A 227 -13.37 -3.71 31.23
C GLY A 227 -12.87 -3.78 29.78
N ILE A 228 -13.15 -4.92 29.09
CA ILE A 228 -12.70 -5.17 27.72
C ILE A 228 -13.24 -4.13 26.72
N ALA A 229 -14.45 -3.59 26.92
CA ALA A 229 -15.00 -2.54 26.10
C ALA A 229 -14.20 -1.23 26.19
N GLY A 230 -13.49 -1.00 27.31
CA GLY A 230 -12.65 0.18 27.52
C GLY A 230 -11.51 0.29 26.50
N GLY A 231 -10.86 -0.85 26.15
CA GLY A 231 -9.86 -0.88 25.09
C GLY A 231 -10.44 -0.50 23.72
N ALA A 232 -11.63 -1.03 23.38
CA ALA A 232 -12.33 -0.66 22.15
C ALA A 232 -12.69 0.83 22.10
N VAL A 233 -13.20 1.40 23.20
CA VAL A 233 -13.54 2.83 23.29
C VAL A 233 -12.30 3.71 23.15
N ALA A 234 -11.16 3.32 23.72
CA ALA A 234 -9.89 4.04 23.54
C ALA A 234 -9.47 4.09 22.07
N VAL A 235 -9.56 2.97 21.34
CA VAL A 235 -9.27 2.88 19.91
C VAL A 235 -10.25 3.75 19.08
N ILE A 236 -11.54 3.77 19.45
CA ILE A 236 -12.53 4.63 18.81
C ILE A 236 -12.19 6.11 19.00
N ALA A 237 -11.81 6.50 20.21
CA ALA A 237 -11.38 7.87 20.50
C ALA A 237 -10.15 8.26 19.67
N PHE A 238 -9.18 7.35 19.54
CA PHE A 238 -8.01 7.54 18.65
C PHE A 238 -8.45 7.83 17.21
N TYR A 239 -9.32 7.01 16.62
CA TYR A 239 -9.77 7.21 15.24
C TYR A 239 -10.63 8.46 15.08
N ALA A 240 -11.46 8.80 16.04
CA ALA A 240 -12.31 9.98 16.01
C ALA A 240 -11.46 11.27 16.05
N VAL A 241 -10.60 11.39 17.06
CA VAL A 241 -9.73 12.57 17.24
C VAL A 241 -8.73 12.68 16.09
N GLY A 242 -8.15 11.54 15.66
CA GLY A 242 -7.25 11.48 14.53
C GLY A 242 -7.92 11.90 13.22
N SER A 243 -9.14 11.45 12.96
CA SER A 243 -9.92 11.87 11.79
C SER A 243 -10.21 13.37 11.81
N LEU A 244 -10.61 13.91 12.97
CA LEU A 244 -10.85 15.34 13.14
C LEU A 244 -9.57 16.16 12.87
N ALA A 245 -8.42 15.70 13.36
CA ALA A 245 -7.13 16.35 13.11
C ALA A 245 -6.76 16.33 11.60
N LEU A 246 -6.98 15.21 10.91
CA LEU A 246 -6.71 15.10 9.47
C LEU A 246 -7.68 15.95 8.64
N VAL A 247 -8.97 16.01 9.00
CA VAL A 247 -9.96 16.90 8.36
C VAL A 247 -9.55 18.36 8.57
N SER A 248 -9.21 18.76 9.81
CA SER A 248 -8.77 20.11 10.12
C SER A 248 -7.53 20.51 9.30
N TYR A 249 -6.59 19.58 9.09
CA TYR A 249 -5.45 19.80 8.21
C TYR A 249 -5.90 19.99 6.74
N LEU A 250 -6.80 19.14 6.22
CA LEU A 250 -7.29 19.22 4.83
C LEU A 250 -8.12 20.50 4.58
N CYS A 251 -8.78 21.04 5.59
CA CYS A 251 -9.50 22.32 5.51
C CYS A 251 -8.56 23.53 5.67
N SER A 252 -7.31 23.33 6.09
CA SER A 252 -6.34 24.41 6.28
C SER A 252 -5.70 24.87 4.97
N SER A 253 -5.18 26.10 4.95
CA SER A 253 -4.42 26.65 3.82
C SER A 253 -3.10 25.91 3.53
N ARG A 254 -2.65 25.03 4.44
CA ARG A 254 -1.41 24.23 4.31
C ARG A 254 -1.62 22.99 3.45
N SER A 255 -2.87 22.60 3.19
CA SER A 255 -3.21 21.43 2.38
C SER A 255 -3.20 21.76 0.89
N LEU A 256 -2.68 20.82 0.09
CA LEU A 256 -2.80 20.85 -1.38
C LEU A 256 -4.22 20.53 -1.84
N ILE A 257 -4.90 19.65 -1.13
CA ILE A 257 -6.27 19.20 -1.40
C ILE A 257 -7.21 20.05 -0.58
N ARG A 258 -8.29 20.53 -1.21
CA ARG A 258 -9.35 21.28 -0.54
C ARG A 258 -10.62 20.43 -0.46
N LEU A 259 -11.09 20.19 0.77
CA LEU A 259 -12.38 19.56 0.99
C LEU A 259 -13.48 20.62 0.95
N SER A 260 -14.24 20.67 -0.14
CA SER A 260 -15.43 21.53 -0.27
C SER A 260 -16.67 20.66 -0.48
N LEU A 261 -17.41 20.41 0.57
CA LEU A 261 -18.67 19.63 0.50
C LEU A 261 -19.75 20.32 -0.34
N ARG A 262 -19.67 21.66 -0.50
CA ARG A 262 -20.65 22.44 -1.28
C ARG A 262 -20.56 22.18 -2.78
N GLU A 263 -19.40 21.75 -3.26
CA GLU A 263 -19.14 21.48 -4.67
C GLU A 263 -19.12 19.97 -4.98
N PHE A 264 -19.60 19.15 -4.04
CA PHE A 264 -19.60 17.71 -4.26
C PHE A 264 -20.59 17.30 -5.34
N VAL A 265 -20.04 16.87 -6.47
CA VAL A 265 -20.79 16.20 -7.55
C VAL A 265 -20.25 14.78 -7.65
N PHE A 266 -21.14 13.80 -7.49
CA PHE A 266 -20.74 12.41 -7.67
C PHE A 266 -20.39 12.14 -9.13
N ARG A 267 -19.12 11.78 -9.38
CA ARG A 267 -18.61 11.41 -10.71
C ARG A 267 -18.19 9.94 -10.72
N TRP A 268 -18.98 9.10 -11.37
CA TRP A 268 -18.73 7.67 -11.48
C TRP A 268 -17.32 7.34 -12.00
N THR A 269 -16.76 8.14 -12.90
CA THR A 269 -15.42 7.97 -13.45
C THR A 269 -14.35 8.03 -12.37
N LEU A 270 -14.43 8.99 -11.44
CA LEU A 270 -13.49 9.16 -10.32
C LEU A 270 -13.68 8.07 -9.26
N PHE A 271 -14.93 7.74 -8.96
CA PHE A 271 -15.25 6.64 -8.04
C PHE A 271 -14.68 5.31 -8.56
N ARG A 272 -14.91 5.01 -9.85
CA ARG A 272 -14.37 3.82 -10.51
C ARG A 272 -12.84 3.81 -10.55
N GLU A 273 -12.20 4.97 -10.66
CA GLU A 273 -10.73 5.08 -10.67
C GLU A 273 -10.12 4.59 -9.36
N ILE A 274 -10.71 4.95 -8.21
CA ILE A 274 -10.30 4.45 -6.89
C ILE A 274 -10.60 2.95 -6.77
N LEU A 275 -11.85 2.54 -7.08
CA LEU A 275 -12.28 1.16 -6.91
C LEU A 275 -11.50 0.19 -7.80
N ARG A 276 -11.16 0.57 -9.03
CA ARG A 276 -10.39 -0.28 -9.93
C ARG A 276 -9.06 -0.73 -9.34
N VAL A 277 -8.39 0.17 -8.62
CA VAL A 277 -7.12 -0.15 -7.96
C VAL A 277 -7.38 -0.80 -6.60
N GLY A 278 -8.28 -0.25 -5.80
CA GLY A 278 -8.59 -0.72 -4.46
C GLY A 278 -9.19 -2.12 -4.42
N ALA A 279 -10.14 -2.45 -5.32
CA ALA A 279 -10.75 -3.77 -5.36
C ALA A 279 -9.75 -4.86 -5.77
N VAL A 280 -8.90 -4.59 -6.78
CA VAL A 280 -7.85 -5.55 -7.16
C VAL A 280 -6.84 -5.73 -6.05
N ALA A 281 -6.46 -4.66 -5.36
CA ALA A 281 -5.58 -4.73 -4.20
C ALA A 281 -6.23 -5.53 -3.04
N ALA A 282 -7.55 -5.40 -2.83
CA ALA A 282 -8.28 -6.18 -1.84
C ALA A 282 -8.26 -7.69 -2.19
N LEU A 283 -8.44 -8.06 -3.46
CA LEU A 283 -8.30 -9.45 -3.91
C LEU A 283 -6.89 -10.00 -3.67
N ILE A 284 -5.85 -9.20 -3.89
CA ILE A 284 -4.46 -9.58 -3.58
C ILE A 284 -4.31 -9.82 -2.08
N THR A 285 -4.87 -8.96 -1.24
CA THR A 285 -4.84 -9.11 0.22
C THR A 285 -5.54 -10.40 0.67
N VAL A 286 -6.71 -10.69 0.15
CA VAL A 286 -7.44 -11.95 0.43
C VAL A 286 -6.60 -13.16 -0.03
N GLY A 287 -6.08 -13.13 -1.26
CA GLY A 287 -5.25 -14.21 -1.80
C GLY A 287 -3.99 -14.48 -0.96
N THR A 288 -3.37 -13.43 -0.41
CA THR A 288 -2.22 -13.57 0.50
C THR A 288 -2.62 -14.29 1.79
N ASN A 289 -3.75 -13.92 2.41
CA ASN A 289 -4.24 -14.57 3.62
C ASN A 289 -4.63 -16.04 3.37
N VAL A 290 -5.26 -16.33 2.22
CA VAL A 290 -5.55 -17.71 1.81
C VAL A 290 -4.26 -18.51 1.64
N THR A 291 -3.21 -17.92 1.05
CA THR A 291 -1.90 -18.59 0.91
C THR A 291 -1.31 -18.97 2.26
N ILE A 292 -1.38 -18.08 3.25
CA ILE A 292 -0.90 -18.35 4.62
C ILE A 292 -1.73 -19.47 5.27
N ALA A 293 -3.06 -19.45 5.12
CA ALA A 293 -3.93 -20.49 5.67
C ALA A 293 -3.64 -21.87 5.05
N VAL A 294 -3.46 -21.93 3.72
CA VAL A 294 -3.09 -23.16 3.01
C VAL A 294 -1.73 -23.69 3.47
N ALA A 295 -0.72 -22.81 3.57
CA ALA A 295 0.60 -23.20 4.06
C ALA A 295 0.53 -23.78 5.48
N THR A 296 -0.20 -23.12 6.38
CA THR A 296 -0.40 -23.59 7.75
C THR A 296 -1.12 -24.95 7.79
N GLY A 297 -2.14 -25.14 6.94
CA GLY A 297 -2.86 -26.41 6.85
C GLY A 297 -1.99 -27.59 6.34
N LEU A 298 -1.13 -27.33 5.35
CA LEU A 298 -0.19 -28.33 4.85
C LEU A 298 0.85 -28.74 5.90
N ILE A 299 1.42 -27.73 6.60
CA ILE A 299 2.41 -27.95 7.64
C ILE A 299 1.78 -28.63 8.86
N GLY A 300 0.50 -28.38 9.13
CA GLY A 300 -0.26 -28.97 10.22
C GLY A 300 -0.31 -30.51 10.18
N GLN A 301 -0.14 -31.11 9.01
CA GLN A 301 -0.10 -32.58 8.88
C GLN A 301 1.15 -33.22 9.48
N PHE A 302 2.20 -32.41 9.76
CA PHE A 302 3.42 -32.85 10.42
C PHE A 302 3.38 -32.69 11.96
N GLY A 303 2.23 -32.25 12.49
CA GLY A 303 1.99 -32.14 13.92
C GLY A 303 2.24 -30.75 14.53
N PRO A 304 1.94 -30.60 15.82
CA PRO A 304 1.97 -29.30 16.52
C PRO A 304 3.35 -28.62 16.53
N ALA A 305 4.43 -29.40 16.68
CA ALA A 305 5.80 -28.86 16.69
C ALA A 305 6.17 -28.20 15.33
N ALA A 306 5.74 -28.81 14.22
CA ALA A 306 5.95 -28.23 12.88
C ALA A 306 5.17 -26.92 12.70
N ILE A 307 3.90 -26.85 13.14
CA ILE A 307 3.10 -25.62 13.13
C ILE A 307 3.77 -24.53 13.97
N ALA A 308 4.22 -24.88 15.20
CA ALA A 308 4.87 -23.94 16.09
C ALA A 308 6.19 -23.42 15.51
N GLY A 309 7.01 -24.30 14.94
CA GLY A 309 8.28 -23.95 14.28
C GLY A 309 8.09 -23.04 13.07
N TYR A 310 7.17 -23.39 12.18
CA TYR A 310 6.77 -22.54 11.04
C TYR A 310 6.20 -21.19 11.51
N GLY A 311 5.26 -21.21 12.44
CA GLY A 311 4.61 -20.02 12.97
C GLY A 311 5.61 -19.06 13.63
N THR A 312 6.60 -19.57 14.36
CA THR A 312 7.66 -18.75 14.96
C THR A 312 8.68 -18.27 13.93
N GLY A 313 9.06 -19.15 12.97
CA GLY A 313 9.95 -18.77 11.88
C GLY A 313 9.36 -17.69 10.98
N SER A 314 8.09 -17.83 10.59
CA SER A 314 7.39 -16.85 9.74
C SER A 314 7.14 -15.51 10.44
N ARG A 315 7.24 -15.43 11.77
CA ARG A 315 7.17 -14.13 12.49
C ARG A 315 8.28 -13.15 12.08
N ILE A 316 9.39 -13.60 11.50
CA ILE A 316 10.39 -12.72 10.91
C ILE A 316 9.77 -11.89 9.78
N GLU A 317 8.79 -12.39 9.06
CA GLU A 317 8.06 -11.62 8.06
C GLU A 317 7.38 -10.37 8.65
N TYR A 318 6.98 -10.41 9.94
CA TYR A 318 6.45 -9.22 10.63
C TYR A 318 7.49 -8.11 10.82
N LEU A 319 8.78 -8.42 10.77
CA LEU A 319 9.85 -7.41 10.75
C LEU A 319 10.00 -6.80 9.34
N LEU A 320 9.71 -7.58 8.30
CA LEU A 320 9.77 -7.13 6.91
C LEU A 320 8.59 -6.22 6.54
N ILE A 321 7.41 -6.45 7.15
CA ILE A 321 6.20 -5.67 6.86
C ILE A 321 6.41 -4.16 7.08
N PRO A 322 6.88 -3.66 8.24
CA PRO A 322 7.13 -2.25 8.44
C PRO A 322 8.10 -1.63 7.42
N LEU A 323 9.12 -2.38 7.02
CA LEU A 323 10.10 -1.92 6.04
C LEU A 323 9.49 -1.81 4.64
N VAL A 324 8.83 -2.85 4.17
CA VAL A 324 8.26 -2.92 2.82
C VAL A 324 7.06 -1.99 2.67
N PHE A 325 6.14 -1.97 3.64
CA PHE A 325 5.00 -1.06 3.65
C PHE A 325 5.41 0.37 3.94
N GLY A 326 6.47 0.58 4.73
CA GLY A 326 7.08 1.88 4.96
C GLY A 326 7.55 2.53 3.66
N LEU A 327 8.16 1.76 2.76
CA LEU A 327 8.55 2.18 1.42
C LEU A 327 7.35 2.27 0.46
N GLY A 328 6.31 1.46 0.69
CA GLY A 328 5.17 1.31 -0.22
C GLY A 328 4.40 2.60 -0.46
N GLY A 329 3.99 3.30 0.60
CA GLY A 329 3.27 4.57 0.49
C GLY A 329 4.01 5.62 -0.35
N PRO A 330 5.28 5.93 -0.04
CA PRO A 330 6.14 6.78 -0.86
C PRO A 330 6.24 6.34 -2.32
N LEU A 331 6.40 5.04 -2.58
CA LEU A 331 6.46 4.51 -3.96
C LEU A 331 5.16 4.76 -4.71
N VAL A 332 4.00 4.53 -4.09
CA VAL A 332 2.69 4.84 -4.67
C VAL A 332 2.61 6.32 -5.06
N ALA A 333 3.03 7.22 -4.17
CA ALA A 333 2.98 8.66 -4.41
C ALA A 333 3.96 9.09 -5.51
N ILE A 334 5.25 8.68 -5.43
CA ILE A 334 6.28 9.07 -6.41
C ILE A 334 5.91 8.51 -7.80
N VAL A 335 5.63 7.20 -7.91
CA VAL A 335 5.29 6.58 -9.19
C VAL A 335 4.00 7.17 -9.75
N GLY A 336 2.96 7.31 -8.92
CA GLY A 336 1.68 7.88 -9.33
C GLY A 336 1.82 9.30 -9.89
N THR A 337 2.54 10.17 -9.20
CA THR A 337 2.79 11.55 -9.64
C THR A 337 3.57 11.59 -10.96
N ASN A 338 4.63 10.77 -11.10
CA ASN A 338 5.41 10.73 -12.34
C ASN A 338 4.63 10.14 -13.52
N ILE A 339 3.78 9.12 -13.29
CA ILE A 339 2.86 8.59 -14.32
C ILE A 339 1.86 9.67 -14.74
N GLY A 340 1.28 10.41 -13.78
CA GLY A 340 0.39 11.53 -14.05
C GLY A 340 1.04 12.63 -14.88
N ALA A 341 2.30 12.98 -14.58
CA ALA A 341 3.09 13.98 -15.29
C ALA A 341 3.61 13.50 -16.67
N GLY A 342 3.40 12.22 -17.03
CA GLY A 342 3.94 11.65 -18.27
C GLY A 342 5.42 11.24 -18.19
N GLU A 343 6.06 11.39 -17.03
CA GLU A 343 7.48 11.08 -16.78
C GLU A 343 7.70 9.56 -16.57
N ARG A 344 7.48 8.79 -17.66
CA ARG A 344 7.48 7.31 -17.63
C ARG A 344 8.81 6.72 -17.21
N VAL A 345 9.92 7.26 -17.73
CA VAL A 345 11.28 6.76 -17.43
C VAL A 345 11.59 6.97 -15.95
N ARG A 346 11.21 8.12 -15.40
CA ARG A 346 11.43 8.43 -14.00
C ARG A 346 10.57 7.58 -13.09
N ALA A 347 9.30 7.31 -13.45
CA ALA A 347 8.43 6.39 -12.72
C ALA A 347 9.03 4.98 -12.63
N LEU A 348 9.56 4.46 -13.74
CA LEU A 348 10.25 3.16 -13.76
C LEU A 348 11.53 3.16 -12.92
N ARG A 349 12.35 4.21 -13.02
CA ARG A 349 13.54 4.35 -12.17
C ARG A 349 13.18 4.36 -10.68
N ALA A 350 12.15 5.09 -10.29
CA ALA A 350 11.68 5.12 -8.91
C ALA A 350 11.21 3.74 -8.43
N ALA A 351 10.47 3.00 -9.27
CA ALA A 351 10.03 1.64 -8.97
C ALA A 351 11.22 0.70 -8.76
N TRP A 352 12.21 0.71 -9.65
CA TRP A 352 13.38 -0.18 -9.55
C TRP A 352 14.31 0.18 -8.38
N ILE A 353 14.51 1.48 -8.08
CA ILE A 353 15.28 1.90 -6.91
C ILE A 353 14.58 1.45 -5.63
N GLY A 354 13.28 1.66 -5.51
CA GLY A 354 12.51 1.20 -4.36
C GLY A 354 12.50 -0.32 -4.22
N ALA A 355 12.39 -1.03 -5.33
CA ALA A 355 12.46 -2.49 -5.38
C ALA A 355 13.83 -3.03 -4.95
N ALA A 356 14.92 -2.41 -5.41
CA ALA A 356 16.28 -2.79 -5.02
C ALA A 356 16.53 -2.56 -3.52
N ILE A 357 16.06 -1.43 -2.97
CA ILE A 357 16.17 -1.15 -1.53
C ILE A 357 15.37 -2.18 -0.72
N ALA A 358 14.10 -2.42 -1.08
CA ALA A 358 13.26 -3.39 -0.39
C ALA A 358 13.83 -4.82 -0.48
N ALA A 359 14.28 -5.22 -1.68
CA ALA A 359 14.90 -6.52 -1.90
C ALA A 359 16.17 -6.68 -1.05
N GLY A 360 17.07 -5.70 -1.06
CA GLY A 360 18.31 -5.75 -0.29
C GLY A 360 18.07 -5.84 1.21
N LEU A 361 17.15 -5.02 1.75
CA LEU A 361 16.81 -5.06 3.18
C LEU A 361 16.17 -6.39 3.59
N CYS A 362 15.22 -6.90 2.80
CA CYS A 362 14.58 -8.18 3.09
C CYS A 362 15.55 -9.35 2.95
N GLU A 363 16.45 -9.31 1.95
CA GLU A 363 17.45 -10.36 1.74
C GLU A 363 18.46 -10.43 2.88
N ILE A 364 18.96 -9.27 3.35
CA ILE A 364 19.87 -9.23 4.52
C ILE A 364 19.21 -9.91 5.73
N ILE A 365 17.95 -9.56 6.02
CA ILE A 365 17.22 -10.17 7.15
C ILE A 365 17.01 -11.67 6.91
N GLY A 366 16.63 -12.04 5.68
CA GLY A 366 16.42 -13.45 5.31
C GLY A 366 17.66 -14.30 5.42
N LEU A 367 18.80 -13.81 4.93
CA LEU A 367 20.09 -14.50 5.04
C LEU A 367 20.59 -14.61 6.48
N LEU A 368 20.43 -13.56 7.29
CA LEU A 368 20.75 -13.62 8.72
C LEU A 368 19.88 -14.65 9.45
N ALA A 369 18.59 -14.70 9.14
CA ALA A 369 17.66 -15.67 9.71
C ALA A 369 18.00 -17.11 9.27
N ALA A 370 18.39 -17.31 8.02
CA ALA A 370 18.81 -18.60 7.50
C ALA A 370 20.15 -19.07 8.10
N ALA A 371 21.10 -18.14 8.29
CA ALA A 371 22.41 -18.44 8.87
C ALA A 371 22.34 -18.73 10.38
N PHE A 372 21.51 -17.98 11.11
CA PHE A 372 21.38 -18.06 12.56
C PHE A 372 19.95 -18.34 13.03
N PRO A 373 19.28 -19.40 12.55
CA PRO A 373 17.86 -19.63 12.83
C PRO A 373 17.58 -19.84 14.32
N HIS A 374 18.47 -20.52 15.03
CA HIS A 374 18.33 -20.77 16.46
C HIS A 374 18.40 -19.48 17.30
N ALA A 375 19.19 -18.48 16.89
CA ALA A 375 19.25 -17.20 17.61
C ALA A 375 17.89 -16.48 17.66
N TRP A 376 17.03 -16.71 16.67
CA TRP A 376 15.66 -16.20 16.64
C TRP A 376 14.68 -17.13 17.36
N LEU A 377 14.72 -18.42 17.02
CA LEU A 377 13.73 -19.41 17.46
C LEU A 377 13.80 -19.69 18.97
N SER A 378 15.01 -19.77 19.54
CA SER A 378 15.22 -20.01 20.96
C SER A 378 14.72 -18.88 21.88
N LEU A 379 14.41 -17.71 21.33
CA LEU A 379 13.75 -16.63 22.09
C LEU A 379 12.30 -16.99 22.48
N PHE A 380 11.70 -17.99 21.85
CA PHE A 380 10.28 -18.33 22.02
C PHE A 380 10.06 -19.68 22.68
N ASP A 381 10.88 -20.68 22.38
CA ASP A 381 10.75 -22.04 22.92
C ASP A 381 12.08 -22.78 22.81
N GLU A 382 12.29 -23.75 23.70
CA GLU A 382 13.47 -24.65 23.72
C GLU A 382 13.15 -26.06 23.17
N ASN A 383 11.92 -26.30 22.73
CA ASN A 383 11.51 -27.61 22.19
C ASN A 383 12.30 -27.96 20.93
N ALA A 384 13.09 -29.01 20.96
CA ALA A 384 13.99 -29.40 19.87
C ALA A 384 13.27 -29.65 18.54
N ALA A 385 12.09 -30.28 18.57
CA ALA A 385 11.31 -30.53 17.33
C ALA A 385 10.77 -29.25 16.70
N MET A 386 10.34 -28.28 17.52
CA MET A 386 9.92 -26.96 17.07
C MET A 386 11.10 -26.17 16.49
N LEU A 387 12.24 -26.17 17.18
CA LEU A 387 13.45 -25.49 16.74
C LEU A 387 13.94 -26.06 15.40
N ASP A 388 13.95 -27.40 15.24
CA ASP A 388 14.36 -28.05 13.99
C ASP A 388 13.42 -27.69 12.83
N ALA A 389 12.10 -27.77 13.03
CA ALA A 389 11.12 -27.39 12.02
C ALA A 389 11.24 -25.90 11.61
N GLY A 390 11.37 -25.00 12.58
CA GLY A 390 11.57 -23.58 12.33
C GLY A 390 12.90 -23.27 11.63
N ALA A 391 13.97 -23.95 12.02
CA ALA A 391 15.30 -23.80 11.40
C ALA A 391 15.30 -24.29 9.95
N ARG A 392 14.63 -25.41 9.64
CA ARG A 392 14.44 -25.87 8.24
C ARG A 392 13.68 -24.84 7.43
N TYR A 393 12.57 -24.29 7.97
CA TYR A 393 11.82 -23.23 7.31
C TYR A 393 12.70 -22.03 6.98
N LEU A 394 13.41 -21.47 7.96
CA LEU A 394 14.24 -20.27 7.77
C LEU A 394 15.40 -20.52 6.79
N ARG A 395 16.04 -21.69 6.84
CA ARG A 395 17.11 -22.04 5.89
C ARG A 395 16.63 -22.19 4.46
N VAL A 396 15.39 -22.67 4.25
CA VAL A 396 14.82 -22.89 2.91
C VAL A 396 14.19 -21.63 2.36
N VAL A 397 13.38 -20.91 3.15
CA VAL A 397 12.58 -19.77 2.67
C VAL A 397 13.30 -18.43 2.86
N GLY A 398 14.12 -18.30 3.90
CA GLY A 398 14.87 -17.08 4.22
C GLY A 398 15.65 -16.49 3.04
N PRO A 399 16.43 -17.30 2.27
CA PRO A 399 17.18 -16.82 1.10
C PRO A 399 16.32 -16.27 -0.05
N PHE A 400 15.00 -16.35 0.04
CA PHE A 400 14.07 -15.82 -0.95
C PHE A 400 13.31 -14.57 -0.46
N TYR A 401 13.58 -14.07 0.74
CA TYR A 401 12.92 -12.87 1.26
C TYR A 401 13.24 -11.63 0.45
N GLY A 402 14.39 -11.55 -0.21
CA GLY A 402 14.70 -10.48 -1.16
C GLY A 402 13.73 -10.44 -2.34
N LEU A 403 13.33 -11.59 -2.87
CA LEU A 403 12.33 -11.67 -3.95
C LEU A 403 10.94 -11.28 -3.45
N PHE A 404 10.61 -11.56 -2.18
CA PHE A 404 9.40 -11.02 -1.56
C PHE A 404 9.43 -9.49 -1.50
N GLY A 405 10.52 -8.91 -0.99
CA GLY A 405 10.72 -7.46 -0.92
C GLY A 405 10.63 -6.80 -2.30
N LEU A 406 11.29 -7.39 -3.31
CA LEU A 406 11.22 -6.98 -4.71
C LEU A 406 9.76 -6.96 -5.21
N GLY A 407 9.06 -8.09 -5.05
CA GLY A 407 7.68 -8.25 -5.52
C GLY A 407 6.72 -7.26 -4.86
N MET A 408 6.83 -7.06 -3.55
CA MET A 408 5.99 -6.13 -2.80
C MET A 408 6.26 -4.67 -3.17
N ALA A 409 7.52 -4.26 -3.33
CA ALA A 409 7.83 -2.90 -3.76
C ALA A 409 7.31 -2.62 -5.18
N LEU A 410 7.44 -3.57 -6.11
CA LEU A 410 6.88 -3.48 -7.45
C LEU A 410 5.35 -3.55 -7.46
N TYR A 411 4.72 -4.28 -6.53
CA TYR A 411 3.28 -4.22 -6.30
C TYR A 411 2.84 -2.79 -5.93
N PHE A 412 3.50 -2.13 -4.95
CA PHE A 412 3.18 -0.76 -4.58
C PHE A 412 3.45 0.24 -5.72
N ALA A 413 4.53 0.06 -6.46
CA ALA A 413 4.81 0.85 -7.65
C ALA A 413 3.71 0.68 -8.72
N SER A 414 3.25 -0.55 -8.97
CA SER A 414 2.15 -0.87 -9.88
C SER A 414 0.81 -0.31 -9.38
N GLN A 415 0.59 -0.26 -8.06
CA GLN A 415 -0.54 0.40 -7.44
C GLN A 415 -0.51 1.91 -7.73
N GLY A 416 0.67 2.56 -7.59
CA GLY A 416 0.88 3.95 -7.97
C GLY A 416 0.59 4.21 -9.45
N ALA A 417 1.04 3.31 -10.34
CA ALA A 417 0.75 3.37 -11.77
C ALA A 417 -0.72 3.07 -12.13
N GLY A 418 -1.53 2.56 -11.18
CA GLY A 418 -2.92 2.14 -11.42
C GLY A 418 -3.05 0.86 -12.26
N ARG A 419 -2.03 -0.01 -12.25
CA ARG A 419 -1.90 -1.19 -13.09
C ARG A 419 -1.61 -2.45 -12.27
N LEU A 420 -2.66 -3.03 -11.66
CA LEU A 420 -2.53 -4.17 -10.72
C LEU A 420 -2.82 -5.55 -11.34
N ALA A 421 -3.04 -5.66 -12.65
CA ALA A 421 -3.34 -6.95 -13.28
C ALA A 421 -2.21 -7.98 -13.06
N TRP A 422 -0.96 -7.59 -13.30
CA TRP A 422 0.19 -8.46 -13.12
C TRP A 422 0.48 -8.80 -11.65
N PRO A 423 0.45 -7.85 -10.70
CA PRO A 423 0.50 -8.19 -9.29
C PRO A 423 -0.60 -9.17 -8.83
N LEU A 424 -1.81 -9.07 -9.36
CA LEU A 424 -2.87 -10.04 -9.09
C LEU A 424 -2.52 -11.42 -9.64
N ILE A 425 -2.06 -11.50 -10.89
CA ILE A 425 -1.60 -12.76 -11.51
C ILE A 425 -0.46 -13.36 -10.68
N ALA A 426 0.53 -12.55 -10.29
CA ALA A 426 1.64 -13.00 -9.47
C ALA A 426 1.18 -13.57 -8.12
N ASN A 427 0.23 -12.92 -7.47
CA ASN A 427 -0.34 -13.39 -6.20
C ASN A 427 -1.16 -14.68 -6.36
N LEU A 428 -1.98 -14.79 -7.41
CA LEU A 428 -2.73 -16.02 -7.71
C LEU A 428 -1.79 -17.17 -8.06
N THR A 429 -0.74 -16.92 -8.84
CA THR A 429 0.29 -17.93 -9.15
C THR A 429 1.00 -18.38 -7.88
N ARG A 430 1.35 -17.46 -6.97
CA ARG A 430 1.90 -17.78 -5.65
C ARG A 430 0.97 -18.70 -4.87
N LEU A 431 -0.34 -18.39 -4.83
CA LEU A 431 -1.34 -19.21 -4.16
C LEU A 431 -1.43 -20.61 -4.78
N VAL A 432 -1.48 -20.72 -6.11
CA VAL A 432 -1.55 -22.01 -6.81
C VAL A 432 -0.31 -22.86 -6.55
N ILE A 433 0.89 -22.28 -6.61
CA ILE A 433 2.14 -23.00 -6.33
C ILE A 433 2.18 -23.45 -4.87
N ALA A 434 1.78 -22.59 -3.91
CA ALA A 434 1.73 -22.97 -2.50
C ALA A 434 0.73 -24.10 -2.25
N ALA A 435 -0.48 -24.03 -2.83
CA ALA A 435 -1.53 -25.03 -2.64
C ALA A 435 -1.25 -26.34 -3.39
N VAL A 436 -1.06 -26.26 -4.70
CA VAL A 436 -0.87 -27.45 -5.55
C VAL A 436 0.53 -28.01 -5.40
N GLY A 437 1.55 -27.15 -5.48
CA GLY A 437 2.95 -27.56 -5.32
C GLY A 437 3.23 -28.10 -3.92
N GLY A 438 2.73 -27.43 -2.87
CA GLY A 438 2.84 -27.90 -1.49
C GLY A 438 2.10 -29.23 -1.26
N SER A 439 0.88 -29.40 -1.79
CA SER A 439 0.14 -30.66 -1.71
C SER A 439 0.83 -31.80 -2.47
N LEU A 440 1.40 -31.50 -3.63
CA LEU A 440 2.15 -32.47 -4.42
C LEU A 440 3.44 -32.88 -3.72
N ALA A 441 4.20 -31.91 -3.19
CA ALA A 441 5.40 -32.15 -2.40
C ALA A 441 5.10 -33.07 -1.21
N LEU A 442 4.02 -32.81 -0.49
CA LEU A 442 3.56 -33.61 0.63
C LEU A 442 3.24 -35.06 0.20
N ARG A 443 2.53 -35.26 -0.93
CA ARG A 443 2.12 -36.60 -1.43
C ARG A 443 3.30 -37.41 -1.97
N LEU A 444 4.27 -36.75 -2.63
CA LEU A 444 5.37 -37.43 -3.31
C LEU A 444 6.54 -37.75 -2.36
N SER A 445 6.89 -36.82 -1.49
CA SER A 445 8.06 -36.98 -0.59
C SER A 445 7.69 -37.26 0.86
N GLY A 446 6.51 -36.82 1.31
CA GLY A 446 6.11 -36.93 2.72
C GLY A 446 7.02 -36.13 3.69
N ASP A 447 7.89 -35.25 3.17
CA ASP A 447 8.86 -34.50 3.96
C ASP A 447 8.46 -33.02 4.10
N LEU A 448 8.63 -32.47 5.30
CA LEU A 448 8.36 -31.09 5.65
C LEU A 448 9.20 -30.10 4.82
N THR A 449 10.45 -30.45 4.53
CA THR A 449 11.37 -29.60 3.76
C THR A 449 10.87 -29.39 2.35
N SER A 450 10.26 -30.38 1.70
CA SER A 450 9.70 -30.27 0.36
C SER A 450 8.53 -29.31 0.31
N VAL A 451 7.72 -29.24 1.37
CA VAL A 451 6.63 -28.26 1.50
C VAL A 451 7.24 -26.85 1.60
N PHE A 452 8.29 -26.68 2.39
CA PHE A 452 8.99 -25.39 2.50
C PHE A 452 9.63 -24.96 1.17
N VAL A 453 10.18 -25.89 0.39
CA VAL A 453 10.68 -25.61 -0.97
C VAL A 453 9.55 -25.11 -1.87
N ALA A 454 8.37 -25.73 -1.83
CA ALA A 454 7.21 -25.26 -2.60
C ALA A 454 6.80 -23.84 -2.20
N LEU A 455 6.84 -23.50 -0.90
CA LEU A 455 6.58 -22.15 -0.40
C LEU A 455 7.65 -21.14 -0.86
N ALA A 456 8.93 -21.53 -0.85
CA ALA A 456 10.03 -20.71 -1.34
C ALA A 456 9.88 -20.41 -2.85
N VAL A 457 9.55 -21.43 -3.64
CA VAL A 457 9.27 -21.28 -5.09
C VAL A 457 8.05 -20.36 -5.32
N ALA A 458 7.00 -20.52 -4.53
CA ALA A 458 5.82 -19.66 -4.59
C ALA A 458 6.18 -18.19 -4.32
N LEU A 459 7.02 -17.95 -3.30
CA LEU A 459 7.49 -16.61 -2.93
C LEU A 459 8.39 -16.01 -4.02
N ALA A 460 9.33 -16.80 -4.55
CA ALA A 460 10.22 -16.38 -5.64
C ALA A 460 9.44 -16.03 -6.90
N THR A 461 8.48 -16.86 -7.27
CA THR A 461 7.64 -16.64 -8.46
C THR A 461 6.84 -15.35 -8.36
N PHE A 462 6.32 -15.01 -7.17
CA PHE A 462 5.64 -13.74 -6.93
C PHE A 462 6.55 -12.54 -7.24
N GLY A 463 7.79 -12.55 -6.76
CA GLY A 463 8.78 -11.50 -7.03
C GLY A 463 9.14 -11.41 -8.51
N LEU A 464 9.45 -12.55 -9.12
CA LEU A 464 9.89 -12.63 -10.52
C LEU A 464 8.81 -12.20 -11.52
N ILE A 465 7.55 -12.63 -11.34
CA ILE A 465 6.45 -12.20 -12.23
C ILE A 465 6.28 -10.69 -12.17
N ASN A 466 6.29 -10.07 -10.97
CA ASN A 466 6.21 -8.62 -10.85
C ASN A 466 7.40 -7.93 -11.52
N ALA A 467 8.62 -8.45 -11.36
CA ALA A 467 9.81 -7.89 -11.96
C ALA A 467 9.77 -7.98 -13.49
N VAL A 468 9.45 -9.15 -14.03
CA VAL A 468 9.33 -9.36 -15.49
C VAL A 468 8.25 -8.48 -16.09
N ALA A 469 7.08 -8.38 -15.43
CA ALA A 469 5.97 -7.55 -15.92
C ALA A 469 6.36 -6.06 -16.01
N VAL A 470 7.02 -5.53 -14.98
CA VAL A 470 7.47 -4.12 -14.98
C VAL A 470 8.58 -3.91 -16.00
N ALA A 471 9.55 -4.83 -16.10
CA ALA A 471 10.64 -4.77 -17.09
C ALA A 471 10.10 -4.83 -18.53
N ALA A 472 9.09 -5.67 -18.79
CA ALA A 472 8.42 -5.76 -20.09
C ALA A 472 7.51 -4.58 -20.43
N GLY A 473 7.40 -3.57 -19.54
CA GLY A 473 6.61 -2.36 -19.80
C GLY A 473 5.10 -2.55 -19.65
N ALA A 474 4.65 -3.49 -18.84
CA ALA A 474 3.24 -3.82 -18.64
C ALA A 474 2.36 -2.63 -18.21
N TRP A 475 2.95 -1.57 -17.67
CA TRP A 475 2.24 -0.34 -17.32
C TRP A 475 1.77 0.48 -18.53
N PHE A 476 2.45 0.35 -19.70
CA PHE A 476 2.26 1.22 -20.86
C PHE A 476 1.54 0.54 -22.03
N GLY A 477 1.22 -0.77 -21.93
CA GLY A 477 0.55 -1.56 -22.97
C GLY A 477 1.51 -2.13 -24.03
N PRO A 478 1.04 -3.07 -24.91
CA PRO A 478 1.90 -3.90 -25.75
C PRO A 478 2.62 -3.19 -26.91
N ALA A 479 2.43 -1.91 -27.11
CA ALA A 479 3.06 -1.23 -28.24
C ALA A 479 3.40 0.21 -27.88
N ARG A 480 4.55 0.46 -27.34
CA ARG A 480 5.29 1.74 -27.47
C ARG A 480 6.57 1.77 -26.61
N LEU A 481 7.35 0.71 -26.60
CA LEU A 481 8.78 0.78 -26.28
C LEU A 481 9.55 1.33 -27.48
N ARG A 482 9.19 2.50 -27.97
CA ARG A 482 10.15 3.34 -28.69
C ARG A 482 10.90 4.14 -27.62
N TRP A 483 11.99 3.58 -27.17
CA TRP A 483 13.03 4.29 -26.45
C TRP A 483 13.62 5.33 -27.41
N SER A 484 13.10 6.54 -27.41
CA SER A 484 13.72 7.70 -28.03
C SER A 484 14.49 8.42 -26.91
N PRO A 485 15.81 8.35 -26.89
CA PRO A 485 16.59 9.27 -26.09
C PRO A 485 16.37 10.67 -26.68
N ARG A 486 15.57 11.51 -26.02
CA ARG A 486 15.67 12.95 -26.29
C ARG A 486 17.05 13.37 -25.84
N VAL A 487 17.95 13.45 -26.79
CA VAL A 487 19.23 14.14 -26.66
C VAL A 487 18.87 15.63 -26.44
N ARG A 488 18.89 16.05 -25.17
CA ARG A 488 19.01 17.44 -24.79
C ARG A 488 20.44 17.86 -25.21
N GLY A 489 20.58 18.52 -26.34
CA GLY A 489 21.90 18.95 -26.78
C GLY A 489 21.97 19.23 -28.28
N LYS A 490 21.14 20.15 -28.81
CA LYS A 490 21.39 20.77 -30.11
C LYS A 490 21.04 22.26 -30.17
N ASP A 491 20.52 22.86 -29.13
CA ASP A 491 20.16 24.29 -29.16
C ASP A 491 21.20 25.21 -28.46
N GLU A 492 22.21 24.65 -27.78
CA GLU A 492 23.29 25.50 -27.20
C GLU A 492 24.47 25.72 -28.13
N MET A 493 24.52 25.10 -29.33
CA MET A 493 25.64 25.27 -30.26
C MET A 493 25.32 26.23 -31.43
N ARG A 494 24.15 26.88 -31.40
CA ARG A 494 23.75 27.84 -32.45
C ARG A 494 23.93 29.31 -32.07
N ILE A 495 24.25 29.62 -30.81
CA ILE A 495 24.45 30.98 -30.30
C ILE A 495 25.93 31.40 -30.30
N ALA A 496 26.86 30.48 -30.57
CA ALA A 496 28.29 30.78 -30.55
C ALA A 496 28.90 31.17 -31.92
N HIS A 497 28.12 31.30 -32.99
CA HIS A 497 28.61 31.60 -34.32
C HIS A 497 28.04 32.86 -35.00
N GLU A 498 27.38 33.73 -34.25
CA GLU A 498 27.02 35.08 -34.76
C GLU A 498 27.55 36.18 -33.84
N ALA A 499 28.85 36.36 -33.85
CA ALA A 499 29.45 37.63 -33.41
C ALA A 499 29.95 38.33 -34.66
N PRO A 500 29.42 39.50 -35.05
CA PRO A 500 29.97 40.30 -36.14
C PRO A 500 31.28 40.91 -35.73
N SER A 501 32.32 40.71 -36.53
CA SER A 501 33.51 41.49 -36.56
C SER A 501 33.19 42.91 -36.97
N ALA A 502 33.42 43.89 -36.11
CA ALA A 502 33.59 45.30 -36.49
C ALA A 502 34.52 45.97 -35.51
N TYR A 503 35.67 46.34 -36.07
CA TYR A 503 36.56 47.46 -35.74
C TYR A 503 36.61 48.06 -34.35
#